data_6f5a3526ea7784e3cf62b467ac78a873
#
_entry.id   6f5a3526ea7784e3cf62b467ac78a873
#
_cell.length_a   1.000
_cell.length_b   1.000
_cell.length_c   1.000
_cell.angle_alpha   90.00
_cell.angle_beta   90.00
_cell.angle_gamma   90.00
#
_symmetry.space_group_name_H-M   'P 1'
#
loop_
_entity.id
_entity.type
_entity.pdbx_description
1 polymer ?
#
loop_
_entity_poly.entity_id
_entity_poly.type
_entity_poly.pdbx_seq_one_letter_code
_entity_poly.pdbx_strand_id
1 'polypeptide(L)'
;ISACLVGSEMCIRDRHYVYPYPSVDDIIPLMAEGLVLPYLDVPFQHSHPDVLRRMKRPASGEKNLERIQRWRELCPELVIRSTFIAGFPGETEEEFDHLLGFLREAQIDRAGCFAYSPVKGATANELPGMLPEVLREERRARFMAVAEEVSIARLHQRVGTSMQILVDSAPAMGRRGGVGRSFGDAPEIDGVVRLLPPEKLSKTLKVGEFTRARIVSVEGHDLVGVPV
;
A
#
# COMPACT_ATOMS: atom_id res chain seq x y z
N ILE A 1 -1.27 -0.52 27.71
CA ILE A 1 -0.50 -1.10 26.60
C ILE A 1 -1.05 -2.49 26.41
N SER A 2 -1.71 -2.71 25.30
CA SER A 2 -2.55 -3.87 25.04
C SER A 2 -1.73 -5.12 24.75
N ALA A 3 -2.33 -6.30 25.03
CA ALA A 3 -1.75 -7.64 24.81
C ALA A 3 -1.26 -7.90 23.36
N CYS A 4 -1.62 -7.06 22.40
CA CYS A 4 -1.07 -7.09 21.03
C CYS A 4 0.43 -6.82 20.96
N LEU A 5 1.03 -6.21 21.96
CA LEU A 5 2.47 -5.96 22.00
C LEU A 5 3.29 -7.19 22.45
N VAL A 6 2.62 -8.23 22.97
CA VAL A 6 3.31 -9.39 23.57
C VAL A 6 3.15 -10.67 22.76
N GLY A 7 2.31 -10.71 21.75
CA GLY A 7 1.94 -11.95 21.09
C GLY A 7 2.20 -12.06 19.58
N SER A 8 2.55 -10.99 18.90
CA SER A 8 2.77 -11.03 17.46
C SER A 8 3.89 -10.07 17.06
N GLU A 9 5.01 -10.61 16.64
CA GLU A 9 6.11 -9.82 16.09
C GLU A 9 5.66 -8.97 14.89
N MET A 10 4.64 -9.40 14.16
CA MET A 10 4.05 -8.64 13.04
C MET A 10 3.43 -7.33 13.53
N CYS A 11 2.65 -7.32 14.61
CA CYS A 11 2.02 -6.10 15.14
C CYS A 11 3.00 -5.04 15.65
N ILE A 12 4.23 -5.44 15.97
CA ILE A 12 5.27 -4.53 16.46
C ILE A 12 6.04 -3.92 15.29
N ARG A 13 6.07 -4.60 14.15
CA ARG A 13 6.89 -4.26 12.99
C ARG A 13 6.18 -3.45 11.92
N ASP A 14 4.84 -3.43 11.93
CA ASP A 14 4.04 -2.71 10.93
C ASP A 14 3.84 -1.25 11.32
N ARG A 15 3.79 -0.38 10.32
CA ARG A 15 3.52 1.05 10.50
C ARG A 15 2.33 1.45 9.63
N HIS A 16 1.19 1.60 10.27
CA HIS A 16 -0.06 2.04 9.65
C HIS A 16 -0.35 3.51 9.99
N TYR A 17 -0.92 4.25 9.03
CA TYR A 17 -1.36 5.64 9.18
C TYR A 17 -0.27 6.59 9.71
N VAL A 18 0.91 6.50 9.14
CA VAL A 18 2.01 7.38 9.50
C VAL A 18 1.88 8.71 8.75
N TYR A 19 1.68 9.81 9.48
CA TYR A 19 1.70 11.13 8.87
C TYR A 19 3.10 11.43 8.30
N PRO A 20 3.22 12.05 7.09
CA PRO A 20 4.51 12.23 6.40
C PRO A 20 5.42 13.28 7.05
N TYR A 21 5.63 13.21 8.37
CA TYR A 21 6.62 14.02 9.08
C TYR A 21 8.05 13.63 8.68
N PRO A 22 9.02 14.55 8.83
CA PRO A 22 10.44 14.23 8.57
C PRO A 22 10.96 13.02 9.37
N SER A 23 10.46 12.79 10.58
CA SER A 23 10.83 11.65 11.44
C SER A 23 10.49 10.27 10.84
N VAL A 24 9.67 10.21 9.80
CA VAL A 24 9.42 8.95 9.07
C VAL A 24 10.69 8.48 8.36
N ASP A 25 11.55 9.39 7.95
CA ASP A 25 12.81 9.08 7.28
C ASP A 25 13.75 8.25 8.17
N ASP A 26 13.65 8.42 9.51
CA ASP A 26 14.50 7.71 10.49
C ASP A 26 14.13 6.22 10.63
N ILE A 27 12.95 5.81 10.19
CA ILE A 27 12.48 4.41 10.26
C ILE A 27 13.00 3.59 9.07
N ILE A 28 13.24 4.22 7.94
CA ILE A 28 13.63 3.52 6.71
C ILE A 28 14.93 2.71 6.86
N PRO A 29 15.99 3.23 7.50
CA PRO A 29 17.17 2.42 7.80
C PRO A 29 16.87 1.17 8.64
N LEU A 30 15.95 1.28 9.63
CA LEU A 30 15.57 0.14 10.48
C LEU A 30 14.79 -0.92 9.66
N MET A 31 14.02 -0.50 8.66
CA MET A 31 13.37 -1.41 7.71
C MET A 31 14.42 -2.12 6.83
N ALA A 32 15.42 -1.40 6.34
CA ALA A 32 16.51 -1.97 5.55
C ALA A 32 17.36 -2.98 6.36
N GLU A 33 17.52 -2.77 7.65
CA GLU A 33 18.19 -3.69 8.58
C GLU A 33 17.31 -4.89 9.00
N GLY A 34 16.03 -4.92 8.60
CA GLY A 34 15.07 -5.97 8.95
C GLY A 34 14.57 -5.93 10.39
N LEU A 35 14.79 -4.83 11.11
CA LEU A 35 14.30 -4.62 12.48
C LEU A 35 12.81 -4.24 12.49
N VAL A 36 12.32 -3.64 11.39
CA VAL A 36 10.92 -3.29 11.14
C VAL A 36 10.55 -3.82 9.76
N LEU A 37 9.32 -4.28 9.58
CA LEU A 37 8.86 -4.73 8.26
C LEU A 37 8.91 -3.56 7.26
N PRO A 38 9.36 -3.81 6.01
CA PRO A 38 9.45 -2.79 4.99
C PRO A 38 8.07 -2.48 4.37
N TYR A 39 7.14 -2.07 5.21
CA TYR A 39 5.77 -1.67 4.86
C TYR A 39 5.43 -0.35 5.54
N LEU A 40 5.03 0.64 4.75
CA LEU A 40 4.75 1.98 5.22
C LEU A 40 3.41 2.49 4.66
N ASP A 41 2.44 2.74 5.55
CA ASP A 41 1.15 3.33 5.20
C ASP A 41 1.18 4.83 5.50
N VAL A 42 1.32 5.65 4.46
CA VAL A 42 1.45 7.12 4.53
C VAL A 42 0.36 7.78 3.68
N PRO A 43 -0.67 8.39 4.28
CA PRO A 43 -1.71 9.08 3.54
C PRO A 43 -1.21 10.43 2.97
N PHE A 44 -0.77 10.45 1.73
CA PHE A 44 -0.33 11.69 1.06
C PHE A 44 -1.48 12.65 0.74
N GLN A 45 -2.69 12.12 0.53
CA GLN A 45 -3.93 12.82 0.21
C GLN A 45 -3.95 13.44 -1.19
N HIS A 46 -2.90 14.09 -1.63
CA HIS A 46 -2.69 14.62 -2.97
C HIS A 46 -1.18 14.80 -3.23
N SER A 47 -0.80 15.06 -4.48
CA SER A 47 0.59 15.33 -4.86
C SER A 47 0.83 16.79 -5.25
N HIS A 48 -0.20 17.49 -5.75
CA HIS A 48 -0.03 18.86 -6.22
C HIS A 48 0.07 19.85 -5.05
N PRO A 49 1.10 20.74 -5.01
CA PRO A 49 1.34 21.65 -3.89
C PRO A 49 0.16 22.57 -3.58
N ASP A 50 -0.51 23.10 -4.60
CA ASP A 50 -1.63 24.02 -4.42
C ASP A 50 -2.87 23.33 -3.84
N VAL A 51 -3.13 22.07 -4.24
CA VAL A 51 -4.22 21.29 -3.65
C VAL A 51 -3.90 20.98 -2.18
N LEU A 52 -2.67 20.55 -1.87
CA LEU A 52 -2.24 20.30 -0.49
C LEU A 52 -2.35 21.56 0.38
N ARG A 53 -2.02 22.73 -0.17
CA ARG A 53 -2.17 24.03 0.51
C ARG A 53 -3.65 24.32 0.80
N ARG A 54 -4.56 24.09 -0.17
CA ARG A 54 -6.01 24.21 0.03
C ARG A 54 -6.53 23.23 1.08
N MET A 55 -5.96 22.03 1.15
CA MET A 55 -6.24 21.03 2.18
C MET A 55 -5.66 21.38 3.55
N LYS A 56 -4.94 22.51 3.67
CA LYS A 56 -4.19 22.91 4.89
C LYS A 56 -3.20 21.83 5.34
N ARG A 57 -2.60 21.12 4.39
CA ARG A 57 -1.53 20.17 4.63
C ARG A 57 -0.17 20.80 4.30
N PRO A 58 0.91 20.35 4.95
CA PRO A 58 2.25 20.77 4.57
C PRO A 58 2.45 20.53 3.06
N ALA A 59 2.68 21.62 2.33
CA ALA A 59 2.76 21.60 0.87
C ALA A 59 4.13 21.09 0.38
N SER A 60 4.59 19.97 0.91
CA SER A 60 5.82 19.31 0.48
C SER A 60 5.58 18.27 -0.62
N GLY A 61 4.51 18.42 -1.39
CA GLY A 61 4.16 17.47 -2.46
C GLY A 61 5.29 17.21 -3.44
N GLU A 62 6.02 18.26 -3.85
CA GLU A 62 7.20 18.13 -4.72
C GLU A 62 8.31 17.29 -4.08
N LYS A 63 8.50 17.42 -2.77
CA LYS A 63 9.51 16.65 -2.03
C LYS A 63 9.06 15.21 -1.70
N ASN A 64 7.78 14.89 -1.81
CA ASN A 64 7.29 13.54 -1.51
C ASN A 64 7.80 12.52 -2.53
N LEU A 65 7.88 12.88 -3.80
CA LEU A 65 8.46 12.00 -4.83
C LEU A 65 9.93 11.73 -4.57
N GLU A 66 10.73 12.77 -4.33
CA GLU A 66 12.15 12.63 -3.99
C GLU A 66 12.36 11.80 -2.72
N ARG A 67 11.51 12.00 -1.70
CA ARG A 67 11.55 11.21 -0.46
C ARG A 67 11.27 9.74 -0.73
N ILE A 68 10.24 9.41 -1.50
CA ILE A 68 9.90 8.02 -1.85
C ILE A 68 11.05 7.36 -2.62
N GLN A 69 11.66 8.07 -3.56
CA GLN A 69 12.81 7.57 -4.31
C GLN A 69 13.97 7.26 -3.36
N ARG A 70 14.31 8.20 -2.47
CA ARG A 70 15.35 8.01 -1.45
C ARG A 70 15.03 6.86 -0.48
N TRP A 71 13.78 6.71 -0.07
CA TRP A 71 13.39 5.59 0.78
C TRP A 71 13.63 4.25 0.09
N ARG A 72 13.34 4.14 -1.21
CA ARG A 72 13.57 2.92 -1.97
C ARG A 72 15.03 2.67 -2.32
N GLU A 73 15.85 3.71 -2.42
CA GLU A 73 17.30 3.56 -2.50
C GLU A 73 17.86 2.92 -1.24
N LEU A 74 17.37 3.32 -0.06
CA LEU A 74 17.77 2.78 1.23
C LEU A 74 17.15 1.40 1.52
N CYS A 75 15.91 1.19 1.14
CA CYS A 75 15.15 -0.04 1.36
C CYS A 75 14.40 -0.45 0.07
N PRO A 76 15.06 -1.19 -0.85
CA PRO A 76 14.48 -1.56 -2.15
C PRO A 76 13.19 -2.41 -2.05
N GLU A 77 13.02 -3.15 -0.97
CA GLU A 77 11.84 -3.97 -0.72
C GLU A 77 10.64 -3.19 -0.17
N LEU A 78 10.81 -1.89 0.12
CA LEU A 78 9.77 -1.06 0.74
C LEU A 78 8.47 -1.08 -0.06
N VAL A 79 7.41 -1.51 0.62
CA VAL A 79 6.03 -1.42 0.15
C VAL A 79 5.39 -0.15 0.71
N ILE A 80 4.84 0.67 -0.17
CA ILE A 80 4.18 1.91 0.22
C ILE A 80 2.69 1.79 -0.05
N ARG A 81 1.91 1.97 1.00
CA ARG A 81 0.47 2.19 0.93
C ARG A 81 0.16 3.66 1.13
N SER A 82 -0.80 4.18 0.37
CA SER A 82 -1.23 5.57 0.51
C SER A 82 -2.70 5.75 0.19
N THR A 83 -3.28 6.79 0.77
CA THR A 83 -4.66 7.21 0.51
C THR A 83 -4.64 8.61 -0.08
N PHE A 84 -5.52 8.81 -1.07
CA PHE A 84 -5.66 10.06 -1.82
C PHE A 84 -7.10 10.53 -1.86
N ILE A 85 -7.30 11.80 -2.18
CA ILE A 85 -8.60 12.41 -2.39
C ILE A 85 -8.60 13.05 -3.78
N ALA A 86 -9.55 12.67 -4.62
CA ALA A 86 -9.79 13.27 -5.92
C ALA A 86 -11.02 14.18 -5.88
N GLY A 87 -11.00 15.24 -6.68
CA GLY A 87 -12.12 16.17 -6.78
C GLY A 87 -12.26 17.12 -5.59
N PHE A 88 -11.16 17.49 -4.96
CA PHE A 88 -11.14 18.50 -3.90
C PHE A 88 -11.61 19.87 -4.45
N PRO A 89 -12.32 20.71 -3.66
CA PRO A 89 -12.79 22.02 -4.15
C PRO A 89 -11.70 22.84 -4.84
N GLY A 90 -11.99 23.29 -6.06
CA GLY A 90 -11.05 24.05 -6.91
C GLY A 90 -9.95 23.22 -7.57
N GLU A 91 -9.98 21.87 -7.49
CA GLU A 91 -9.02 21.03 -8.20
C GLU A 91 -9.22 21.16 -9.72
N THR A 92 -8.17 21.54 -10.44
CA THR A 92 -8.19 21.63 -11.91
C THR A 92 -7.87 20.27 -12.56
N GLU A 93 -8.02 20.17 -13.87
CA GLU A 93 -7.65 18.95 -14.59
C GLU A 93 -6.12 18.75 -14.59
N GLU A 94 -5.35 19.84 -14.72
CA GLU A 94 -3.89 19.80 -14.67
C GLU A 94 -3.38 19.33 -13.30
N GLU A 95 -4.01 19.78 -12.22
CA GLU A 95 -3.69 19.34 -10.86
C GLU A 95 -4.01 17.85 -10.66
N PHE A 96 -5.10 17.38 -11.25
CA PHE A 96 -5.47 15.96 -11.22
C PHE A 96 -4.54 15.11 -12.09
N ASP A 97 -4.18 15.56 -13.28
CA ASP A 97 -3.20 14.87 -14.14
C ASP A 97 -1.82 14.79 -13.47
N HIS A 98 -1.40 15.83 -12.75
CA HIS A 98 -0.20 15.78 -11.91
C HIS A 98 -0.29 14.66 -10.87
N LEU A 99 -1.46 14.43 -10.26
CA LEU A 99 -1.66 13.34 -9.30
C LEU A 99 -1.52 11.96 -9.97
N LEU A 100 -2.06 11.77 -11.16
CA LEU A 100 -1.90 10.53 -11.93
C LEU A 100 -0.43 10.28 -12.33
N GLY A 101 0.28 11.35 -12.75
CA GLY A 101 1.72 11.30 -13.01
C GLY A 101 2.52 10.89 -11.78
N PHE A 102 2.22 11.50 -10.64
CA PHE A 102 2.85 11.15 -9.37
C PHE A 102 2.70 9.67 -9.01
N LEU A 103 1.51 9.07 -9.20
CA LEU A 103 1.31 7.64 -8.94
C LEU A 103 2.26 6.76 -9.75
N ARG A 104 2.40 7.08 -11.06
CA ARG A 104 3.26 6.32 -11.97
C ARG A 104 4.74 6.47 -11.62
N GLU A 105 5.18 7.69 -11.28
CA GLU A 105 6.58 7.96 -10.94
C GLU A 105 6.94 7.42 -9.56
N ALA A 106 6.08 7.65 -8.56
CA ALA A 106 6.27 7.19 -7.20
C ALA A 106 6.10 5.68 -7.05
N GLN A 107 5.50 5.00 -8.04
CA GLN A 107 5.30 3.55 -8.00
C GLN A 107 4.65 3.09 -6.67
N ILE A 108 3.57 3.74 -6.26
CA ILE A 108 2.86 3.41 -5.02
C ILE A 108 2.28 2.00 -5.14
N ASP A 109 2.67 1.11 -4.23
CA ASP A 109 2.32 -0.32 -4.30
C ASP A 109 0.82 -0.55 -4.04
N ARG A 110 0.25 0.19 -3.08
CA ARG A 110 -1.17 0.10 -2.69
C ARG A 110 -1.74 1.51 -2.56
N ALA A 111 -2.46 1.99 -3.56
CA ALA A 111 -3.09 3.31 -3.55
C ALA A 111 -4.61 3.20 -3.51
N GLY A 112 -5.21 3.83 -2.51
CA GLY A 112 -6.66 4.02 -2.43
C GLY A 112 -7.04 5.48 -2.70
N CYS A 113 -8.23 5.72 -3.27
CA CYS A 113 -8.74 7.04 -3.53
C CYS A 113 -10.19 7.19 -3.10
N PHE A 114 -10.46 8.30 -2.42
CA PHE A 114 -11.83 8.74 -2.13
C PHE A 114 -12.18 9.94 -3.01
N ALA A 115 -13.39 9.94 -3.55
CA ALA A 115 -13.97 11.18 -4.09
C ALA A 115 -14.21 12.14 -2.92
N TYR A 116 -13.90 13.42 -3.10
CA TYR A 116 -14.18 14.42 -2.07
C TYR A 116 -15.68 14.40 -1.70
N SER A 117 -15.95 14.25 -0.41
CA SER A 117 -17.32 14.26 0.14
C SER A 117 -17.53 15.50 0.98
N PRO A 118 -18.51 16.35 0.66
CA PRO A 118 -18.82 17.56 1.41
C PRO A 118 -19.56 17.22 2.71
N VAL A 119 -18.81 16.84 3.74
CA VAL A 119 -19.39 16.55 5.06
C VAL A 119 -19.85 17.85 5.73
N LYS A 120 -21.05 17.87 6.30
CA LYS A 120 -21.62 19.04 6.99
C LYS A 120 -20.66 19.57 8.06
N GLY A 121 -20.37 20.88 7.99
CA GLY A 121 -19.47 21.56 8.93
C GLY A 121 -17.98 21.51 8.57
N ALA A 122 -17.61 20.84 7.49
CA ALA A 122 -16.22 20.87 7.00
C ALA A 122 -15.92 22.23 6.35
N THR A 123 -14.87 22.92 6.81
CA THR A 123 -14.45 24.23 6.27
C THR A 123 -14.07 24.18 4.79
N ALA A 124 -13.68 23.03 4.28
CA ALA A 124 -13.38 22.85 2.86
C ALA A 124 -14.61 23.04 1.96
N ASN A 125 -15.84 22.90 2.49
CA ASN A 125 -17.05 23.15 1.72
C ASN A 125 -17.26 24.64 1.38
N GLU A 126 -16.58 25.53 2.11
CA GLU A 126 -16.64 26.99 1.89
C GLU A 126 -15.65 27.44 0.80
N LEU A 127 -14.78 26.55 0.35
CA LEU A 127 -13.84 26.87 -0.71
C LEU A 127 -14.58 27.01 -2.06
N PRO A 128 -14.13 27.95 -2.89
CA PRO A 128 -14.69 28.12 -4.23
C PRO A 128 -14.36 26.93 -5.13
N GLY A 129 -15.19 26.72 -6.18
CA GLY A 129 -14.90 25.72 -7.19
C GLY A 129 -15.26 24.29 -6.76
N MET A 130 -16.30 24.12 -5.98
CA MET A 130 -16.84 22.78 -5.68
C MET A 130 -17.17 22.04 -6.99
N LEU A 131 -16.57 20.87 -7.18
CA LEU A 131 -16.79 20.07 -8.37
C LEU A 131 -18.11 19.27 -8.26
N PRO A 132 -18.82 19.08 -9.38
CA PRO A 132 -19.98 18.19 -9.43
C PRO A 132 -19.62 16.77 -8.96
N GLU A 133 -20.55 16.09 -8.30
CA GLU A 133 -20.33 14.73 -7.80
C GLU A 133 -19.90 13.76 -8.91
N VAL A 134 -20.54 13.85 -10.07
CA VAL A 134 -20.21 13.02 -11.24
C VAL A 134 -18.74 13.17 -11.64
N LEU A 135 -18.20 14.40 -11.65
CA LEU A 135 -16.80 14.64 -12.00
C LEU A 135 -15.84 14.12 -10.91
N ARG A 136 -16.23 14.25 -9.63
CA ARG A 136 -15.44 13.71 -8.52
C ARG A 136 -15.33 12.19 -8.59
N GLU A 137 -16.42 11.50 -8.88
CA GLU A 137 -16.44 10.04 -9.05
C GLU A 137 -15.71 9.59 -10.32
N GLU A 138 -15.82 10.35 -11.41
CA GLU A 138 -15.03 10.09 -12.63
C GLU A 138 -13.53 10.16 -12.34
N ARG A 139 -13.07 11.21 -11.67
CA ARG A 139 -11.66 11.35 -11.28
C ARG A 139 -11.22 10.23 -10.36
N ARG A 140 -12.03 9.85 -9.38
CA ARG A 140 -11.75 8.70 -8.53
C ARG A 140 -11.60 7.42 -9.35
N ALA A 141 -12.48 7.17 -10.31
CA ALA A 141 -12.40 6.00 -11.17
C ALA A 141 -11.13 5.99 -12.04
N ARG A 142 -10.76 7.13 -12.64
CA ARG A 142 -9.49 7.30 -13.40
C ARG A 142 -8.28 7.07 -12.52
N PHE A 143 -8.28 7.61 -11.29
CA PHE A 143 -7.22 7.38 -10.32
C PHE A 143 -7.07 5.89 -10.00
N MET A 144 -8.17 5.21 -9.70
CA MET A 144 -8.16 3.78 -9.35
C MET A 144 -7.66 2.91 -10.50
N ALA A 145 -7.97 3.24 -11.75
CA ALA A 145 -7.44 2.53 -12.92
C ALA A 145 -5.91 2.65 -13.00
N VAL A 146 -5.34 3.83 -12.78
CA VAL A 146 -3.88 4.03 -12.75
C VAL A 146 -3.26 3.34 -11.53
N ALA A 147 -3.91 3.39 -10.38
CA ALA A 147 -3.44 2.73 -9.16
C ALA A 147 -3.37 1.21 -9.34
N GLU A 148 -4.36 0.61 -10.01
CA GLU A 148 -4.39 -0.81 -10.34
C GLU A 148 -3.25 -1.19 -11.30
N GLU A 149 -3.04 -0.40 -12.37
CA GLU A 149 -1.93 -0.58 -13.32
C GLU A 149 -0.58 -0.61 -12.60
N VAL A 150 -0.32 0.38 -11.75
CA VAL A 150 0.93 0.48 -10.98
C VAL A 150 1.07 -0.68 -9.99
N SER A 151 0.01 -1.00 -9.25
CA SER A 151 0.02 -2.10 -8.27
C SER A 151 0.34 -3.44 -8.94
N ILE A 152 -0.30 -3.75 -10.06
CA ILE A 152 -0.05 -4.99 -10.82
C ILE A 152 1.41 -5.03 -11.30
N ALA A 153 1.92 -3.93 -11.85
CA ALA A 153 3.32 -3.85 -12.29
C ALA A 153 4.30 -4.10 -11.13
N ARG A 154 4.03 -3.56 -9.94
CA ARG A 154 4.83 -3.78 -8.73
C ARG A 154 4.77 -5.24 -8.25
N LEU A 155 3.59 -5.86 -8.28
CA LEU A 155 3.42 -7.26 -7.91
C LEU A 155 4.17 -8.19 -8.89
N HIS A 156 4.15 -7.90 -10.19
CA HIS A 156 4.89 -8.67 -11.19
C HIS A 156 6.41 -8.67 -10.94
N GLN A 157 6.97 -7.62 -10.35
CA GLN A 157 8.38 -7.58 -9.97
C GLN A 157 8.74 -8.61 -8.88
N ARG A 158 7.75 -9.11 -8.14
CA ARG A 158 7.93 -10.15 -7.12
C ARG A 158 7.99 -11.56 -7.72
N VAL A 159 7.52 -11.77 -8.95
CA VAL A 159 7.55 -13.10 -9.60
C VAL A 159 9.00 -13.57 -9.76
N GLY A 160 9.25 -14.82 -9.38
CA GLY A 160 10.57 -15.44 -9.34
C GLY A 160 11.32 -15.26 -8.02
N THR A 161 10.91 -14.33 -7.15
CA THR A 161 11.52 -14.12 -5.83
C THR A 161 11.02 -15.13 -4.80
N SER A 162 11.76 -15.31 -3.71
CA SER A 162 11.34 -16.11 -2.56
C SER A 162 11.04 -15.20 -1.37
N MET A 163 9.85 -15.34 -0.81
CA MET A 163 9.35 -14.54 0.30
C MET A 163 8.99 -15.40 1.51
N GLN A 164 9.06 -14.80 2.69
CA GLN A 164 8.54 -15.38 3.93
C GLN A 164 7.03 -15.06 4.00
N ILE A 165 6.21 -16.08 4.18
CA ILE A 165 4.75 -15.98 4.20
C ILE A 165 4.25 -16.51 5.55
N LEU A 166 3.49 -15.70 6.25
CA LEU A 166 2.73 -16.12 7.42
C LEU A 166 1.45 -16.85 6.94
N VAL A 167 1.27 -18.09 7.35
CA VAL A 167 0.11 -18.89 6.94
C VAL A 167 -1.11 -18.49 7.76
N ASP A 168 -2.13 -17.94 7.11
CA ASP A 168 -3.40 -17.54 7.75
C ASP A 168 -4.44 -18.65 7.71
N SER A 169 -4.46 -19.42 6.61
CA SER A 169 -5.34 -20.60 6.49
C SER A 169 -4.65 -21.72 5.73
N ALA A 170 -4.94 -22.92 6.19
CA ALA A 170 -4.54 -24.16 5.51
C ALA A 170 -5.81 -24.98 5.22
N PRO A 171 -5.87 -25.72 4.09
CA PRO A 171 -7.05 -26.48 3.75
C PRO A 171 -7.27 -27.62 4.76
N ALA A 172 -8.53 -28.03 4.91
CA ALA A 172 -8.91 -29.20 5.66
C ALA A 172 -8.25 -30.47 5.11
N MET A 173 -8.23 -31.52 5.91
CA MET A 173 -7.60 -32.84 5.60
C MET A 173 -7.77 -33.26 4.13
N GLY A 174 -6.68 -33.62 3.48
CA GLY A 174 -6.65 -34.15 2.11
C GLY A 174 -6.47 -33.10 0.99
N ARG A 175 -6.55 -31.82 1.28
CA ARG A 175 -6.20 -30.74 0.33
C ARG A 175 -4.85 -30.14 0.70
N ARG A 176 -4.09 -29.71 -0.30
CA ARG A 176 -2.79 -29.08 -0.13
C ARG A 176 -2.87 -27.60 -0.57
N GLY A 177 -1.96 -26.79 -0.05
CA GLY A 177 -1.91 -25.37 -0.29
C GLY A 177 -2.47 -24.58 0.88
N GLY A 178 -2.79 -23.30 0.68
CA GLY A 178 -3.29 -22.41 1.72
C GLY A 178 -3.35 -20.97 1.29
N VAL A 179 -3.58 -20.09 2.24
CA VAL A 179 -3.53 -18.64 2.07
C VAL A 179 -2.69 -18.07 3.20
N GLY A 180 -1.90 -17.07 2.89
CA GLY A 180 -1.10 -16.36 3.87
C GLY A 180 -0.80 -14.93 3.44
N ARG A 181 0.04 -14.26 4.20
CA ARG A 181 0.44 -12.87 3.98
C ARG A 181 1.96 -12.76 3.94
N SER A 182 2.46 -11.90 3.06
CA SER A 182 3.84 -11.44 3.09
C SER A 182 3.98 -10.19 3.96
N PHE A 183 5.20 -9.69 4.09
CA PHE A 183 5.45 -8.39 4.74
C PHE A 183 4.79 -7.21 4.00
N GLY A 184 4.42 -7.38 2.74
CA GLY A 184 3.81 -6.36 1.90
C GLY A 184 2.27 -6.35 1.91
N ASP A 185 1.65 -7.13 2.80
CA ASP A 185 0.20 -7.32 2.84
C ASP A 185 -0.34 -7.06 4.24
N ALA A 186 -1.02 -5.92 4.43
CA ALA A 186 -1.72 -5.63 5.67
C ALA A 186 -2.94 -6.55 5.85
N PRO A 187 -3.16 -7.08 7.08
CA PRO A 187 -4.27 -7.97 7.37
C PRO A 187 -5.62 -7.37 6.98
N GLU A 188 -6.45 -8.13 6.27
CA GLU A 188 -7.84 -7.79 5.93
C GLU A 188 -8.01 -6.54 5.04
N ILE A 189 -6.91 -5.91 4.60
CA ILE A 189 -6.93 -4.64 3.87
C ILE A 189 -6.31 -4.80 2.48
N ASP A 190 -5.14 -5.44 2.41
CA ASP A 190 -4.40 -5.62 1.15
C ASP A 190 -4.69 -7.00 0.53
N GLY A 191 -3.86 -7.42 -0.44
CA GLY A 191 -3.96 -8.74 -1.04
C GLY A 191 -3.48 -9.87 -0.12
N VAL A 192 -3.50 -11.06 -0.65
CA VAL A 192 -3.00 -12.26 0.02
C VAL A 192 -1.97 -12.98 -0.85
N VAL A 193 -1.26 -13.91 -0.24
CA VAL A 193 -0.43 -14.87 -0.98
C VAL A 193 -1.15 -16.21 -1.00
N ARG A 194 -1.61 -16.61 -2.19
CA ARG A 194 -2.21 -17.91 -2.41
C ARG A 194 -1.12 -18.96 -2.52
N LEU A 195 -1.06 -19.88 -1.57
CA LEU A 195 -0.06 -20.93 -1.52
C LEU A 195 -0.54 -22.16 -2.26
N LEU A 196 0.15 -22.52 -3.34
CA LEU A 196 -0.04 -23.77 -4.06
C LEU A 196 0.45 -24.96 -3.20
N PRO A 197 0.11 -26.20 -3.58
CA PRO A 197 0.65 -27.37 -2.90
C PRO A 197 2.18 -27.34 -2.86
N PRO A 198 2.81 -27.64 -1.71
CA PRO A 198 4.26 -27.71 -1.59
C PRO A 198 4.86 -28.70 -2.57
N GLU A 199 6.03 -28.39 -3.14
CA GLU A 199 6.77 -29.34 -4.01
C GLU A 199 7.14 -30.62 -3.28
N LYS A 200 7.49 -30.51 -2.00
CA LYS A 200 7.80 -31.67 -1.15
C LYS A 200 6.55 -32.20 -0.46
N LEU A 201 6.25 -33.46 -0.66
CA LEU A 201 5.10 -34.16 -0.06
C LEU A 201 5.07 -34.13 1.48
N SER A 202 6.24 -34.05 2.11
CA SER A 202 6.41 -34.04 3.56
C SER A 202 6.17 -32.66 4.21
N LYS A 203 6.09 -31.60 3.42
CA LYS A 203 5.89 -30.24 3.94
C LYS A 203 4.40 -29.98 4.15
N THR A 204 4.02 -29.71 5.39
CA THR A 204 2.65 -29.36 5.79
C THR A 204 2.63 -27.90 6.18
N LEU A 205 1.66 -27.14 5.67
CA LEU A 205 1.43 -25.76 6.10
C LEU A 205 0.65 -25.77 7.42
N LYS A 206 1.09 -24.98 8.38
CA LYS A 206 0.39 -24.81 9.65
C LYS A 206 0.02 -23.34 9.84
N VAL A 207 -1.22 -23.10 10.22
CA VAL A 207 -1.74 -21.77 10.51
C VAL A 207 -0.93 -21.13 11.65
N GLY A 208 -0.55 -19.88 11.49
CA GLY A 208 0.26 -19.12 12.45
C GLY A 208 1.77 -19.36 12.34
N GLU A 209 2.23 -20.27 11.48
CA GLU A 209 3.66 -20.49 11.21
C GLU A 209 4.09 -19.81 9.92
N PHE A 210 5.38 -19.45 9.86
CA PHE A 210 5.99 -18.93 8.64
C PHE A 210 6.40 -20.08 7.70
N THR A 211 6.16 -19.88 6.41
CA THR A 211 6.72 -20.71 5.35
C THR A 211 7.45 -19.85 4.33
N ARG A 212 8.50 -20.39 3.72
CA ARG A 212 9.14 -19.74 2.59
C ARG A 212 8.46 -20.21 1.30
N ALA A 213 8.06 -19.27 0.44
CA ALA A 213 7.43 -19.57 -0.83
C ALA A 213 8.11 -18.81 -1.97
N ARG A 214 8.27 -19.48 -3.11
CA ARG A 214 8.69 -18.86 -4.36
C ARG A 214 7.44 -18.34 -5.07
N ILE A 215 7.41 -17.05 -5.37
CA ILE A 215 6.32 -16.39 -6.10
C ILE A 215 6.38 -16.81 -7.57
N VAL A 216 5.27 -17.31 -8.10
CA VAL A 216 5.19 -17.87 -9.45
C VAL A 216 4.26 -17.10 -10.39
N SER A 217 3.27 -16.40 -9.84
CA SER A 217 2.36 -15.55 -10.63
C SER A 217 1.66 -14.51 -9.78
N VAL A 218 0.93 -13.62 -10.45
CA VAL A 218 0.06 -12.59 -9.89
C VAL A 218 -1.36 -12.87 -10.36
N GLU A 219 -2.34 -12.76 -9.47
CA GLU A 219 -3.77 -12.88 -9.79
C GLU A 219 -4.52 -11.68 -9.20
N GLY A 220 -4.81 -10.67 -10.02
CA GLY A 220 -5.39 -9.40 -9.56
C GLY A 220 -4.44 -8.69 -8.59
N HIS A 221 -4.87 -8.53 -7.35
CA HIS A 221 -4.05 -7.93 -6.28
C HIS A 221 -3.31 -8.95 -5.40
N ASP A 222 -3.44 -10.25 -5.71
CA ASP A 222 -2.87 -11.34 -4.95
C ASP A 222 -1.59 -11.88 -5.61
N LEU A 223 -0.71 -12.43 -4.79
CA LEU A 223 0.43 -13.22 -5.24
C LEU A 223 0.09 -14.71 -5.18
N VAL A 224 0.69 -15.49 -6.06
CA VAL A 224 0.64 -16.96 -6.02
C VAL A 224 2.04 -17.49 -5.77
N GLY A 225 2.21 -18.33 -4.77
CA GLY A 225 3.50 -18.86 -4.37
C GLY A 225 3.50 -20.36 -4.16
N VAL A 226 4.65 -20.99 -4.43
CA VAL A 226 4.90 -22.41 -4.14
C VAL A 226 5.81 -22.50 -2.93
N PRO A 227 5.38 -23.15 -1.83
CA PRO A 227 6.21 -23.39 -0.66
C PRO A 227 7.43 -24.26 -1.01
N VAL A 228 8.63 -23.78 -0.65
CA VAL A 228 9.92 -24.41 -0.95
C VAL A 228 10.62 -24.94 0.29
#